data_11564663f758618c90170bfa2ee383c3
#
_entry.id   11564663f758618c90170bfa2ee383c3
#
_cell.length_a   1.000
_cell.length_b   1.000
_cell.length_c   1.000
_cell.angle_alpha   90.00
_cell.angle_beta   90.00
_cell.angle_gamma   90.00
#
_symmetry.space_group_name_H-M   'P 1'
#
loop_
_entity.id
_entity.type
_entity.pdbx_description
1 polymer ?
#
loop_
_entity_poly.entity_id
_entity_poly.type
_entity_poly.pdbx_seq_one_letter_code
_entity_poly.pdbx_strand_id
1 'polypeptide(L)'
;LYLPPPYQGRRIGVVEATRVHLEKVLRNTGPLEVTYSDGSGLRGKGVYADGWIERGAEQLVERPHPVTIAVAPPRNKSRARFVVEKLAEIGVARLLWLATVHTEGRTPRMEKSSAWAHSAMEQSRGAWLMEISGPVDFSDVSQFGAVLIADREGDDIDDLDIGDDAVLCVGPEGGFSENEVEQTATKVRLGDTTMRVETAALVGAVLLTRRLFG
;
A
#
# COMPACT_ATOMS: atom_id res chain seq x y z
N LEU A 1 -6.71 11.97 10.13
CA LEU A 1 -5.63 11.65 11.06
C LEU A 1 -5.55 10.15 11.28
N TYR A 2 -4.35 9.60 11.30
CA TYR A 2 -4.10 8.25 11.80
C TYR A 2 -3.85 8.30 13.30
N LEU A 3 -4.63 7.55 14.05
CA LEU A 3 -4.50 7.41 15.49
C LEU A 3 -4.38 5.91 15.80
N PRO A 4 -3.24 5.45 16.34
CA PRO A 4 -3.07 4.03 16.62
C PRO A 4 -4.02 3.58 17.74
N PRO A 5 -4.67 2.37 17.61
CA PRO A 5 -5.46 1.80 18.68
C PRO A 5 -4.57 1.31 19.86
N PRO A 6 -5.16 0.95 21.03
CA PRO A 6 -6.59 0.89 21.31
C PRO A 6 -7.18 2.24 21.76
N TYR A 7 -8.43 2.50 21.38
CA TYR A 7 -9.18 3.65 21.90
C TYR A 7 -9.94 3.27 23.16
N GLN A 8 -9.72 4.02 24.22
CA GLN A 8 -10.41 3.84 25.49
C GLN A 8 -11.30 5.03 25.80
N GLY A 9 -12.58 4.76 26.11
CA GLY A 9 -13.54 5.78 26.50
C GLY A 9 -13.94 6.76 25.37
N ARG A 10 -14.39 7.94 25.76
CA ARG A 10 -14.94 8.97 24.84
C ARG A 10 -13.88 9.87 24.21
N ARG A 11 -12.64 9.84 24.69
CA ARG A 11 -11.57 10.72 24.24
C ARG A 11 -10.34 9.94 23.82
N ILE A 12 -9.71 10.39 22.74
CA ILE A 12 -8.45 9.86 22.24
C ILE A 12 -7.38 10.91 22.48
N GLY A 13 -6.31 10.54 23.17
CA GLY A 13 -5.14 11.40 23.35
C GLY A 13 -4.36 11.51 22.04
N VAL A 14 -3.96 12.71 21.69
CA VAL A 14 -3.23 12.99 20.45
C VAL A 14 -1.74 13.09 20.76
N VAL A 15 -0.90 12.34 20.03
CA VAL A 15 0.55 12.42 20.18
C VAL A 15 1.10 13.80 19.79
N GLU A 16 2.23 14.19 20.39
CA GLU A 16 2.82 15.51 20.23
C GLU A 16 2.99 15.95 18.77
N ALA A 17 3.45 15.04 17.89
CA ALA A 17 3.65 15.36 16.47
C ALA A 17 2.33 15.77 15.78
N THR A 18 1.25 15.04 16.05
CA THR A 18 -0.08 15.36 15.51
C THR A 18 -0.65 16.61 16.14
N ARG A 19 -0.42 16.83 17.45
CA ARG A 19 -0.80 18.07 18.15
C ARG A 19 -0.14 19.28 17.53
N VAL A 20 1.17 19.23 17.32
CA VAL A 20 1.91 20.31 16.65
C VAL A 20 1.36 20.60 15.25
N HIS A 21 0.99 19.56 14.49
CA HIS A 21 0.38 19.72 13.18
C HIS A 21 -0.96 20.46 13.27
N LEU A 22 -1.85 20.01 14.16
CA LEU A 22 -3.18 20.60 14.31
C LEU A 22 -3.13 22.05 14.80
N GLU A 23 -2.29 22.37 15.79
CA GLU A 23 -2.24 23.68 16.43
C GLU A 23 -1.40 24.69 15.65
N LYS A 24 -0.18 24.29 15.23
CA LYS A 24 0.78 25.22 14.61
C LYS A 24 0.63 25.30 13.10
N VAL A 25 0.51 24.14 12.42
CA VAL A 25 0.46 24.11 10.95
C VAL A 25 -0.88 24.61 10.44
N LEU A 26 -1.98 24.18 11.05
CA LEU A 26 -3.33 24.64 10.68
C LEU A 26 -3.69 25.98 11.33
N ARG A 27 -2.80 26.55 12.17
CA ARG A 27 -3.01 27.83 12.88
C ARG A 27 -4.35 27.89 13.62
N ASN A 28 -4.80 26.74 14.11
CA ASN A 28 -6.08 26.64 14.80
C ASN A 28 -5.87 26.78 16.32
N THR A 29 -6.64 27.67 16.95
CA THR A 29 -6.58 27.94 18.39
C THR A 29 -7.88 27.57 19.12
N GLY A 30 -8.84 26.96 18.42
CA GLY A 30 -10.13 26.55 18.97
C GLY A 30 -10.48 25.08 18.63
N PRO A 31 -11.67 24.63 19.00
CA PRO A 31 -12.17 23.30 18.64
C PRO A 31 -12.15 23.10 17.12
N LEU A 32 -11.63 21.97 16.66
CA LEU A 32 -11.48 21.63 15.26
C LEU A 32 -12.16 20.31 14.96
N GLU A 33 -13.08 20.29 14.00
CA GLU A 33 -13.62 19.05 13.48
C GLU A 33 -12.53 18.26 12.76
N VAL A 34 -12.38 16.99 13.12
CA VAL A 34 -11.39 16.08 12.55
C VAL A 34 -12.03 14.78 12.14
N THR A 35 -11.49 14.19 11.06
CA THR A 35 -11.73 12.78 10.72
C THR A 35 -10.51 11.99 11.14
N TYR A 36 -10.73 10.85 11.79
CA TYR A 36 -9.65 9.96 12.23
C TYR A 36 -9.91 8.50 11.82
N SER A 37 -8.85 7.70 11.79
CA SER A 37 -8.89 6.27 11.55
C SER A 37 -7.84 5.54 12.40
N ASP A 38 -8.13 4.31 12.78
CA ASP A 38 -7.20 3.41 13.47
C ASP A 38 -6.28 2.62 12.51
N GLY A 39 -6.52 2.75 11.20
CA GLY A 39 -5.82 1.95 10.18
C GLY A 39 -6.25 0.49 10.10
N SER A 40 -7.27 0.08 10.87
CA SER A 40 -7.81 -1.28 10.94
C SER A 40 -9.29 -1.37 10.58
N GLY A 41 -9.79 -0.34 9.89
CA GLY A 41 -11.17 -0.28 9.41
C GLY A 41 -12.07 0.68 10.17
N LEU A 42 -11.72 1.15 11.37
CA LEU A 42 -12.49 2.15 12.05
C LEU A 42 -12.20 3.54 11.44
N ARG A 43 -13.27 4.25 11.08
CA ARG A 43 -13.21 5.65 10.71
C ARG A 43 -14.21 6.45 11.51
N GLY A 44 -13.76 7.52 12.16
CA GLY A 44 -14.56 8.36 13.02
C GLY A 44 -14.48 9.83 12.67
N LYS A 45 -15.50 10.57 13.11
CA LYS A 45 -15.48 12.04 13.21
C LYS A 45 -15.41 12.44 14.67
N GLY A 46 -14.74 13.53 14.97
CA GLY A 46 -14.63 14.01 16.32
C GLY A 46 -14.24 15.48 16.37
N VAL A 47 -14.12 16.01 17.58
CA VAL A 47 -13.69 17.39 17.81
C VAL A 47 -12.37 17.37 18.56
N TYR A 48 -11.34 17.93 17.95
CA TYR A 48 -10.06 18.15 18.61
C TYR A 48 -10.10 19.41 19.47
N ALA A 49 -9.70 19.30 20.72
CA ALA A 49 -9.45 20.41 21.62
C ALA A 49 -8.41 20.00 22.68
N ASP A 50 -7.49 20.90 23.00
CA ASP A 50 -6.55 20.77 24.12
C ASP A 50 -5.78 19.44 24.17
N GLY A 51 -5.34 18.95 23.03
CA GLY A 51 -4.57 17.69 22.92
C GLY A 51 -5.40 16.41 22.93
N TRP A 52 -6.74 16.51 22.87
CA TRP A 52 -7.67 15.39 22.86
C TRP A 52 -8.63 15.48 21.69
N ILE A 53 -9.05 14.33 21.19
CA ILE A 53 -10.18 14.23 20.27
C ILE A 53 -11.37 13.61 21.03
N GLU A 54 -12.45 14.38 21.16
CA GLU A 54 -13.72 13.85 21.61
C GLU A 54 -14.36 13.07 20.47
N ARG A 55 -14.60 11.77 20.70
CA ARG A 55 -15.14 10.84 19.71
C ARG A 55 -16.60 11.18 19.42
N GLY A 56 -16.94 11.23 18.14
CA GLY A 56 -18.31 11.41 17.66
C GLY A 56 -18.80 10.16 16.93
N ALA A 57 -19.41 10.36 15.76
CA ALA A 57 -19.90 9.24 14.96
C ALA A 57 -18.75 8.42 14.38
N GLU A 58 -18.83 7.11 14.54
CA GLU A 58 -17.87 6.14 14.03
C GLU A 58 -18.55 5.11 13.13
N GLN A 59 -17.81 4.61 12.16
CA GLN A 59 -18.23 3.54 11.26
C GLN A 59 -17.10 2.55 11.05
N LEU A 60 -17.45 1.29 10.91
CA LEU A 60 -16.55 0.27 10.39
C LEU A 60 -16.64 0.29 8.86
N VAL A 61 -15.51 0.46 8.22
CA VAL A 61 -15.34 0.39 6.78
C VAL A 61 -14.94 -1.04 6.44
N GLU A 62 -15.65 -1.68 5.54
CA GLU A 62 -15.31 -3.01 5.08
C GLU A 62 -13.87 -3.03 4.51
N ARG A 63 -13.14 -4.11 4.81
CA ARG A 63 -11.77 -4.25 4.30
C ARG A 63 -11.83 -4.36 2.77
N PRO A 64 -11.09 -3.55 2.03
CA PRO A 64 -10.92 -3.78 0.60
C PRO A 64 -10.36 -5.19 0.37
N HIS A 65 -10.70 -5.78 -0.74
CA HIS A 65 -10.20 -7.09 -1.11
C HIS A 65 -8.67 -7.13 -1.09
N PRO A 66 -8.06 -8.24 -0.63
CA PRO A 66 -6.64 -8.31 -0.31
C PRO A 66 -5.76 -8.43 -1.56
N VAL A 67 -5.61 -7.36 -2.32
CA VAL A 67 -4.63 -7.31 -3.41
C VAL A 67 -3.22 -7.17 -2.83
N THR A 68 -2.33 -8.07 -3.25
CA THR A 68 -0.91 -8.05 -2.91
C THR A 68 -0.07 -7.71 -4.15
N ILE A 69 0.78 -6.71 -4.03
CA ILE A 69 1.73 -6.31 -5.08
C ILE A 69 3.14 -6.48 -4.55
N ALA A 70 3.95 -7.29 -5.22
CA ALA A 70 5.38 -7.48 -4.95
C ALA A 70 6.19 -6.65 -5.95
N VAL A 71 7.02 -5.72 -5.48
CA VAL A 71 7.71 -4.76 -6.34
C VAL A 71 9.21 -4.76 -6.04
N ALA A 72 10.04 -4.99 -7.07
CA ALA A 72 11.46 -4.74 -6.96
C ALA A 72 11.71 -3.23 -6.68
N PRO A 73 12.45 -2.88 -5.62
CA PRO A 73 12.59 -1.48 -5.25
C PRO A 73 13.30 -0.69 -6.35
N PRO A 74 12.72 0.42 -6.85
CA PRO A 74 13.39 1.29 -7.82
C PRO A 74 14.70 1.85 -7.25
N ARG A 75 15.72 2.05 -8.09
CA ARG A 75 17.00 2.66 -7.68
C ARG A 75 16.80 4.05 -7.04
N ASN A 76 15.84 4.81 -7.50
CA ASN A 76 15.55 6.15 -7.02
C ASN A 76 14.57 6.12 -5.84
N LYS A 77 15.02 6.64 -4.69
CA LYS A 77 14.22 6.67 -3.44
C LYS A 77 12.89 7.43 -3.60
N SER A 78 12.83 8.48 -4.41
CA SER A 78 11.57 9.21 -4.62
C SER A 78 10.55 8.38 -5.41
N ARG A 79 11.00 7.50 -6.31
CA ARG A 79 10.12 6.53 -6.99
C ARG A 79 9.65 5.43 -6.05
N ALA A 80 10.53 4.92 -5.17
CA ALA A 80 10.13 3.96 -4.15
C ALA A 80 9.06 4.55 -3.21
N ARG A 81 9.23 5.82 -2.80
CA ARG A 81 8.20 6.54 -2.04
C ARG A 81 6.90 6.67 -2.83
N PHE A 82 6.97 7.03 -4.10
CA PHE A 82 5.82 7.16 -4.99
C PHE A 82 5.04 5.84 -5.10
N VAL A 83 5.75 4.69 -5.24
CA VAL A 83 5.11 3.36 -5.23
C VAL A 83 4.29 3.16 -3.96
N VAL A 84 4.90 3.37 -2.79
CA VAL A 84 4.20 3.18 -1.50
C VAL A 84 2.98 4.08 -1.39
N GLU A 85 3.15 5.38 -1.65
CA GLU A 85 2.07 6.36 -1.53
C GLU A 85 0.90 6.03 -2.46
N LYS A 86 1.20 5.70 -3.72
CA LYS A 86 0.15 5.47 -4.71
C LYS A 86 -0.55 4.12 -4.55
N LEU A 87 0.17 3.06 -4.19
CA LEU A 87 -0.47 1.78 -3.86
C LEU A 87 -1.38 1.89 -2.63
N ALA A 88 -0.96 2.65 -1.60
CA ALA A 88 -1.81 2.92 -0.44
C ALA A 88 -3.06 3.76 -0.80
N GLU A 89 -2.94 4.76 -1.69
CA GLU A 89 -4.07 5.56 -2.18
C GLU A 89 -5.08 4.71 -3.00
N ILE A 90 -4.58 3.74 -3.78
CA ILE A 90 -5.41 2.80 -4.55
C ILE A 90 -6.15 1.81 -3.63
N GLY A 91 -5.64 1.61 -2.41
CA GLY A 91 -6.23 0.68 -1.45
C GLY A 91 -5.64 -0.74 -1.54
N VAL A 92 -4.43 -0.89 -2.08
CA VAL A 92 -3.69 -2.15 -2.03
C VAL A 92 -3.53 -2.60 -0.57
N ALA A 93 -3.85 -3.86 -0.30
CA ALA A 93 -3.79 -4.40 1.06
C ALA A 93 -2.37 -4.69 1.51
N ARG A 94 -1.50 -5.16 0.60
CA ARG A 94 -0.12 -5.53 0.93
C ARG A 94 0.87 -5.15 -0.17
N LEU A 95 1.97 -4.53 0.22
CA LEU A 95 3.16 -4.32 -0.60
C LEU A 95 4.31 -5.20 -0.09
N LEU A 96 4.87 -6.02 -0.96
CA LEU A 96 6.11 -6.76 -0.70
C LEU A 96 7.26 -6.08 -1.46
N TRP A 97 8.31 -5.68 -0.76
CA TRP A 97 9.55 -5.28 -1.42
C TRP A 97 10.28 -6.54 -1.88
N LEU A 98 10.38 -6.72 -3.19
CA LEU A 98 10.86 -7.94 -3.83
C LEU A 98 12.38 -7.90 -4.01
N ALA A 99 13.07 -8.97 -3.62
CA ALA A 99 14.45 -9.23 -3.98
C ALA A 99 14.49 -10.22 -5.14
N THR A 100 15.12 -9.82 -6.25
CA THR A 100 15.34 -10.63 -7.45
C THR A 100 16.81 -10.58 -7.84
N VAL A 101 17.24 -11.48 -8.73
CA VAL A 101 18.63 -11.55 -9.22
C VAL A 101 19.10 -10.20 -9.78
N HIS A 102 18.24 -9.48 -10.49
CA HIS A 102 18.60 -8.21 -11.13
C HIS A 102 18.16 -6.97 -10.32
N THR A 103 17.76 -7.14 -9.05
CA THR A 103 17.41 -6.00 -8.20
C THR A 103 18.65 -5.16 -7.87
N GLU A 104 18.68 -3.92 -8.33
CA GLU A 104 19.75 -2.97 -8.04
C GLU A 104 19.32 -1.88 -7.03
N GLY A 105 18.03 -1.68 -6.88
CA GLY A 105 17.46 -0.77 -5.90
C GLY A 105 17.63 -1.29 -4.47
N ARG A 106 17.76 -0.36 -3.52
CA ARG A 106 17.80 -0.74 -2.11
C ARG A 106 16.40 -0.69 -1.53
N THR A 107 15.98 -1.77 -0.88
CA THR A 107 14.75 -1.80 -0.09
C THR A 107 14.76 -0.63 0.91
N PRO A 108 13.74 0.23 0.90
CA PRO A 108 13.62 1.28 1.91
C PRO A 108 13.50 0.68 3.31
N ARG A 109 13.99 1.41 4.32
CA ARG A 109 13.77 0.98 5.72
C ARG A 109 12.27 0.90 6.00
N MET A 110 11.84 -0.15 6.72
CA MET A 110 10.42 -0.39 7.00
C MET A 110 9.75 0.80 7.69
N GLU A 111 10.43 1.45 8.63
CA GLU A 111 9.89 2.63 9.32
C GLU A 111 9.56 3.78 8.34
N LYS A 112 10.36 3.93 7.27
CA LYS A 112 10.12 4.94 6.24
C LYS A 112 8.96 4.54 5.33
N SER A 113 8.92 3.28 4.90
CA SER A 113 7.83 2.77 4.08
C SER A 113 6.49 2.89 4.82
N SER A 114 6.46 2.50 6.09
CA SER A 114 5.28 2.63 6.94
C SER A 114 4.85 4.10 7.10
N ALA A 115 5.79 5.01 7.33
CA ALA A 115 5.48 6.44 7.44
C ALA A 115 4.88 7.02 6.14
N TRP A 116 5.35 6.57 4.97
CA TRP A 116 4.77 6.97 3.69
C TRP A 116 3.35 6.42 3.50
N ALA A 117 3.12 5.15 3.86
CA ALA A 117 1.79 4.54 3.80
C ALA A 117 0.80 5.23 4.76
N HIS A 118 1.22 5.54 5.99
CA HIS A 118 0.40 6.31 6.93
C HIS A 118 0.01 7.67 6.34
N SER A 119 0.97 8.41 5.81
CA SER A 119 0.72 9.73 5.19
C SER A 119 -0.24 9.62 4.01
N ALA A 120 -0.10 8.61 3.16
CA ALA A 120 -0.98 8.37 2.03
C ALA A 120 -2.40 8.00 2.47
N MET A 121 -2.53 7.13 3.48
CA MET A 121 -3.83 6.78 4.07
C MET A 121 -4.54 8.01 4.65
N GLU A 122 -3.84 8.89 5.34
CA GLU A 122 -4.40 10.14 5.85
C GLU A 122 -4.90 11.05 4.72
N GLN A 123 -4.10 11.22 3.66
CA GLN A 123 -4.45 12.05 2.51
C GLN A 123 -5.65 11.50 1.73
N SER A 124 -5.71 10.18 1.53
CA SER A 124 -6.83 9.51 0.84
C SER A 124 -8.06 9.33 1.72
N ARG A 125 -7.98 9.68 3.02
CA ARG A 125 -9.01 9.41 4.03
C ARG A 125 -9.35 7.92 4.14
N GLY A 126 -8.34 7.07 3.92
CA GLY A 126 -8.44 5.63 4.05
C GLY A 126 -8.77 5.21 5.49
N ALA A 127 -9.37 4.02 5.62
CA ALA A 127 -9.64 3.39 6.90
C ALA A 127 -8.70 2.21 7.18
N TRP A 128 -8.04 1.70 6.15
CA TRP A 128 -7.15 0.54 6.22
C TRP A 128 -5.72 0.95 5.88
N LEU A 129 -4.80 0.53 6.72
CA LEU A 129 -3.38 0.74 6.49
C LEU A 129 -2.83 -0.39 5.62
N MET A 130 -2.11 -0.05 4.56
CA MET A 130 -1.41 -1.02 3.72
C MET A 130 -0.29 -1.70 4.51
N GLU A 131 -0.30 -3.03 4.53
CA GLU A 131 0.78 -3.83 5.11
C GLU A 131 2.02 -3.75 4.19
N ILE A 132 3.21 -3.59 4.77
CA ILE A 132 4.46 -3.55 4.01
C ILE A 132 5.45 -4.52 4.61
N SER A 133 6.05 -5.35 3.77
CA SER A 133 7.07 -6.32 4.17
C SER A 133 8.25 -6.33 3.19
N GLY A 134 9.35 -6.88 3.59
CA GLY A 134 10.52 -7.10 2.72
C GLY A 134 11.86 -6.69 3.33
N PRO A 135 12.97 -7.02 2.67
CA PRO A 135 12.99 -7.72 1.36
C PRO A 135 12.45 -9.14 1.46
N VAL A 136 11.66 -9.56 0.47
CA VAL A 136 11.19 -10.93 0.29
C VAL A 136 11.89 -11.51 -0.93
N ASP A 137 12.54 -12.64 -0.80
CA ASP A 137 13.16 -13.32 -1.92
C ASP A 137 12.09 -13.83 -2.90
N PHE A 138 12.35 -13.76 -4.19
CA PHE A 138 11.37 -14.14 -5.22
C PHE A 138 10.84 -15.56 -4.99
N SER A 139 11.70 -16.51 -4.60
CA SER A 139 11.32 -17.90 -4.28
C SER A 139 10.29 -18.03 -3.15
N ASP A 140 10.21 -17.04 -2.27
CA ASP A 140 9.32 -17.06 -1.11
C ASP A 140 7.97 -16.38 -1.36
N VAL A 141 7.80 -15.74 -2.53
CA VAL A 141 6.57 -14.98 -2.84
C VAL A 141 5.33 -15.87 -2.86
N SER A 142 5.46 -17.11 -3.25
CA SER A 142 4.36 -18.09 -3.27
C SER A 142 3.69 -18.33 -1.91
N GLN A 143 4.35 -17.99 -0.81
CA GLN A 143 3.76 -18.04 0.53
C GLN A 143 2.63 -17.01 0.74
N PHE A 144 2.54 -16.01 -0.13
CA PHE A 144 1.56 -14.93 -0.06
C PHE A 144 0.39 -15.10 -1.02
N GLY A 145 0.45 -16.09 -1.91
CA GLY A 145 -0.59 -16.40 -2.89
C GLY A 145 -0.06 -16.93 -4.23
N ALA A 146 -0.96 -17.07 -5.20
CA ALA A 146 -0.62 -17.47 -6.55
C ALA A 146 0.21 -16.38 -7.25
N VAL A 147 1.39 -16.75 -7.75
CA VAL A 147 2.35 -15.78 -8.29
C VAL A 147 2.06 -15.46 -9.75
N LEU A 148 1.88 -14.18 -10.04
CA LEU A 148 1.79 -13.60 -11.36
C LEU A 148 3.03 -12.74 -11.62
N ILE A 149 3.65 -12.85 -12.78
CA ILE A 149 4.76 -11.98 -13.19
C ILE A 149 4.27 -10.97 -14.21
N ALA A 150 4.47 -9.69 -13.94
CA ALA A 150 4.27 -8.64 -14.93
C ALA A 150 5.33 -8.78 -16.05
N ASP A 151 4.89 -9.21 -17.21
CA ASP A 151 5.73 -9.46 -18.39
C ASP A 151 5.00 -8.96 -19.64
N ARG A 152 5.73 -8.31 -20.55
CA ARG A 152 5.16 -7.82 -21.81
C ARG A 152 4.65 -8.94 -22.73
N GLU A 153 5.26 -10.12 -22.64
CA GLU A 153 4.92 -11.29 -23.43
C GLU A 153 3.87 -12.19 -22.75
N GLY A 154 3.32 -11.72 -21.63
CA GLY A 154 2.27 -12.43 -20.92
C GLY A 154 0.89 -12.29 -21.56
N ASP A 155 -0.04 -13.08 -21.05
CA ASP A 155 -1.45 -13.03 -21.44
C ASP A 155 -2.15 -11.82 -20.83
N ASP A 156 -3.26 -11.42 -21.41
CA ASP A 156 -4.09 -10.35 -20.84
C ASP A 156 -4.66 -10.81 -19.49
N ILE A 157 -4.68 -9.92 -18.51
CA ILE A 157 -5.15 -10.25 -17.15
C ILE A 157 -6.62 -10.70 -17.15
N ASP A 158 -7.40 -10.19 -18.09
CA ASP A 158 -8.83 -10.52 -18.21
C ASP A 158 -9.04 -11.94 -18.76
N ASP A 159 -8.06 -12.53 -19.45
CA ASP A 159 -8.10 -13.89 -20.01
C ASP A 159 -7.59 -14.96 -19.04
N LEU A 160 -7.00 -14.56 -17.91
CA LEU A 160 -6.41 -15.48 -16.95
C LEU A 160 -7.43 -15.95 -15.90
N ASP A 161 -7.35 -17.23 -15.55
CA ASP A 161 -8.03 -17.77 -14.36
C ASP A 161 -7.16 -17.54 -13.13
N ILE A 162 -7.50 -16.49 -12.38
CA ILE A 162 -6.72 -16.01 -11.22
C ILE A 162 -7.57 -16.18 -9.96
N GLY A 163 -7.00 -16.88 -8.97
CA GLY A 163 -7.62 -16.97 -7.64
C GLY A 163 -7.57 -15.66 -6.87
N ASP A 164 -8.42 -15.55 -5.84
CA ASP A 164 -8.58 -14.34 -5.02
C ASP A 164 -7.33 -13.96 -4.21
N ASP A 165 -6.36 -14.85 -4.10
CA ASP A 165 -5.11 -14.71 -3.36
C ASP A 165 -3.89 -14.41 -4.26
N ALA A 166 -4.10 -13.93 -5.47
CA ALA A 166 -3.00 -13.66 -6.39
C ALA A 166 -2.04 -12.56 -5.91
N VAL A 167 -0.75 -12.77 -6.17
CA VAL A 167 0.33 -11.82 -5.93
C VAL A 167 0.93 -11.40 -7.26
N LEU A 168 0.83 -10.11 -7.61
CA LEU A 168 1.46 -9.59 -8.81
C LEU A 168 2.88 -9.12 -8.53
N CYS A 169 3.85 -9.74 -9.19
CA CYS A 169 5.26 -9.41 -9.12
C CYS A 169 5.65 -8.46 -10.25
N VAL A 170 6.21 -7.31 -9.87
CA VAL A 170 6.79 -6.31 -10.77
C VAL A 170 8.31 -6.31 -10.59
N GLY A 171 9.02 -6.79 -11.58
CA GLY A 171 10.48 -6.91 -11.59
C GLY A 171 11.21 -5.58 -11.70
N PRO A 172 12.54 -5.59 -11.54
CA PRO A 172 13.39 -4.44 -11.77
C PRO A 172 13.50 -4.11 -13.27
N GLU A 173 14.20 -3.03 -13.60
CA GLU A 173 14.45 -2.62 -14.99
C GLU A 173 15.19 -3.68 -15.81
N GLY A 174 15.98 -4.56 -15.17
CA GLY A 174 16.65 -5.71 -15.80
C GLY A 174 15.76 -6.94 -15.98
N GLY A 175 14.51 -6.89 -15.55
CA GLY A 175 13.57 -8.00 -15.59
C GLY A 175 13.89 -9.11 -14.59
N PHE A 176 13.17 -10.22 -14.70
CA PHE A 176 13.42 -11.44 -13.95
C PHE A 176 14.44 -12.33 -14.70
N SER A 177 15.22 -13.11 -13.98
CA SER A 177 16.10 -14.13 -14.55
C SER A 177 15.28 -15.31 -15.12
N GLU A 178 15.86 -16.09 -16.02
CA GLU A 178 15.20 -17.28 -16.57
C GLU A 178 14.74 -18.25 -15.47
N ASN A 179 15.61 -18.50 -14.47
CA ASN A 179 15.27 -19.37 -13.35
C ASN A 179 14.09 -18.85 -12.51
N GLU A 180 13.97 -17.53 -12.34
CA GLU A 180 12.83 -16.93 -11.64
C GLU A 180 11.54 -17.08 -12.44
N VAL A 181 11.62 -16.91 -13.76
CA VAL A 181 10.46 -17.08 -14.65
C VAL A 181 9.99 -18.54 -14.72
N GLU A 182 10.91 -19.50 -14.78
CA GLU A 182 10.59 -20.92 -14.83
C GLU A 182 9.88 -21.45 -13.58
N GLN A 183 10.14 -20.81 -12.42
CA GLN A 183 9.46 -21.14 -11.16
C GLN A 183 8.03 -20.61 -11.08
N THR A 184 7.64 -19.75 -12.03
CA THR A 184 6.37 -19.03 -11.98
C THR A 184 5.53 -19.37 -13.19
N ALA A 185 4.36 -19.95 -12.96
CA ALA A 185 3.54 -20.50 -14.06
C ALA A 185 2.84 -19.42 -14.91
N THR A 186 2.62 -18.19 -14.41
CA THR A 186 1.72 -17.25 -15.07
C THR A 186 2.36 -15.88 -15.28
N LYS A 187 2.47 -15.48 -16.57
CA LYS A 187 2.88 -14.16 -17.01
C LYS A 187 1.67 -13.32 -17.35
N VAL A 188 1.67 -12.07 -16.92
CA VAL A 188 0.58 -11.11 -17.11
C VAL A 188 1.05 -9.89 -17.86
N ARG A 189 0.38 -9.55 -18.93
CA ARG A 189 0.58 -8.33 -19.69
C ARG A 189 -0.25 -7.18 -19.09
N LEU A 190 0.43 -6.11 -18.72
CA LEU A 190 -0.20 -4.92 -18.15
C LEU A 190 -0.52 -3.85 -19.19
N GLY A 191 -0.08 -4.03 -20.44
CA GLY A 191 -0.28 -3.09 -21.55
C GLY A 191 0.73 -3.33 -22.68
N ASP A 192 0.57 -2.62 -23.79
CA ASP A 192 1.33 -2.84 -25.02
C ASP A 192 2.76 -2.28 -25.00
N THR A 193 3.07 -1.43 -24.02
CA THR A 193 4.38 -0.75 -23.92
C THR A 193 5.12 -1.15 -22.66
N THR A 194 6.46 -1.12 -22.73
CA THR A 194 7.30 -1.29 -21.55
C THR A 194 7.09 -0.14 -20.57
N MET A 195 6.70 -0.49 -19.34
CA MET A 195 6.47 0.48 -18.27
C MET A 195 7.67 0.52 -17.32
N ARG A 196 7.87 1.66 -16.68
CA ARG A 196 8.77 1.73 -15.52
C ARG A 196 8.17 0.98 -14.34
N VAL A 197 9.02 0.53 -13.41
CA VAL A 197 8.60 -0.25 -12.23
C VAL A 197 7.44 0.41 -11.48
N GLU A 198 7.53 1.70 -11.19
CA GLU A 198 6.49 2.44 -10.49
C GLU A 198 5.17 2.50 -11.27
N THR A 199 5.24 2.63 -12.58
CA THR A 199 4.05 2.65 -13.45
C THR A 199 3.42 1.26 -13.53
N ALA A 200 4.23 0.22 -13.75
CA ALA A 200 3.77 -1.16 -13.79
C ALA A 200 3.09 -1.58 -12.49
N ALA A 201 3.66 -1.19 -11.34
CA ALA A 201 3.08 -1.47 -10.03
C ALA A 201 1.67 -0.87 -9.87
N LEU A 202 1.47 0.39 -10.29
CA LEU A 202 0.17 1.04 -10.20
C LEU A 202 -0.85 0.47 -11.19
N VAL A 203 -0.45 0.33 -12.44
CA VAL A 203 -1.33 -0.24 -13.47
C VAL A 203 -1.73 -1.66 -13.09
N GLY A 204 -0.76 -2.48 -12.68
CA GLY A 204 -1.00 -3.83 -12.21
C GLY A 204 -1.93 -3.90 -11.01
N ALA A 205 -1.78 -3.01 -10.03
CA ALA A 205 -2.67 -2.94 -8.87
C ALA A 205 -4.12 -2.65 -9.28
N VAL A 206 -4.34 -1.70 -10.18
CA VAL A 206 -5.68 -1.34 -10.68
C VAL A 206 -6.30 -2.49 -11.47
N LEU A 207 -5.53 -3.08 -12.39
CA LEU A 207 -6.01 -4.19 -13.21
C LEU A 207 -6.33 -5.42 -12.38
N LEU A 208 -5.45 -5.79 -11.43
CA LEU A 208 -5.67 -6.94 -10.55
C LEU A 208 -6.90 -6.71 -9.64
N THR A 209 -7.04 -5.51 -9.07
CA THR A 209 -8.22 -5.17 -8.27
C THR A 209 -9.51 -5.29 -9.09
N ARG A 210 -9.52 -4.74 -10.30
CA ARG A 210 -10.68 -4.83 -11.20
C ARG A 210 -11.00 -6.28 -11.58
N ARG A 211 -9.97 -7.08 -11.88
CA ARG A 211 -10.15 -8.48 -12.32
C ARG A 211 -10.70 -9.38 -11.22
N LEU A 212 -10.25 -9.15 -9.97
CA LEU A 212 -10.67 -9.99 -8.84
C LEU A 212 -12.00 -9.55 -8.22
N PHE A 213 -12.34 -8.26 -8.32
CA PHE A 213 -13.40 -7.66 -7.48
C PHE A 213 -14.29 -6.63 -8.21
N GLY A 214 -14.12 -6.48 -9.53
CA GLY A 214 -14.87 -5.52 -10.37
C GLY A 214 -16.16 -6.03 -11.00
#